data_d8d54f1248e53eb1ad405c60b5d417c9
#
_entry.id   d8d54f1248e53eb1ad405c60b5d417c9
#
_cell.length_a   1.000
_cell.length_b   1.000
_cell.length_c   1.000
_cell.angle_alpha   90.00
_cell.angle_beta   90.00
_cell.angle_gamma   90.00
#
_symmetry.space_group_name_H-M   'P 1'
#
loop_
_entity.id
_entity.type
_entity.pdbx_description
1 polymer ?
#
loop_
_entity_poly.entity_id
_entity_poly.type
_entity_poly.pdbx_seq_one_letter_code
_entity_poly.pdbx_strand_id
1 'polypeptide(L)'
;MESARLIAGILAALWLAPVHAQGNDAKQMVVTVCSKCHGTDGNSSSPAIPKLAGQHKEYFVAQVKAFRDRSRKDPDAHTDMWTISGRLDDAMVAKLADYYASQKPARGTPGDAQLAAKGKVIYERGIQSRGVPACVFCHGQQGQGIAVFPRLAGQHAEYLVKQIKVFHTDDRPNLAVTMKSVVERLSDEEAEQVAAYLQGL
;
A
#
# COMPACT_ATOMS: atom_id res chain seq x y z
N MET A 1 -44.92 14.91 -66.11
CA MET A 1 -45.22 14.90 -64.67
C MET A 1 -44.13 14.01 -64.03
N GLU A 2 -43.01 14.58 -63.64
CA GLU A 2 -41.87 13.88 -63.03
C GLU A 2 -41.83 14.16 -61.50
N SER A 3 -41.93 13.11 -60.77
CA SER A 3 -41.91 13.17 -59.27
C SER A 3 -40.46 13.10 -58.76
N ALA A 4 -39.96 14.22 -58.29
CA ALA A 4 -38.62 14.28 -57.57
C ALA A 4 -38.75 13.62 -56.23
N ARG A 5 -37.98 12.55 -56.01
CA ARG A 5 -37.78 11.92 -54.71
C ARG A 5 -36.62 12.59 -53.98
N LEU A 6 -36.89 13.30 -52.89
CA LEU A 6 -35.92 13.82 -51.95
C LEU A 6 -35.43 12.66 -51.06
N ILE A 7 -34.14 12.34 -51.12
CA ILE A 7 -33.48 11.43 -50.23
C ILE A 7 -32.91 12.27 -49.07
N ALA A 8 -33.52 12.15 -47.89
CA ALA A 8 -33.01 12.75 -46.66
C ALA A 8 -31.89 11.88 -46.10
N GLY A 9 -30.64 12.34 -46.21
CA GLY A 9 -29.49 11.70 -45.59
C GLY A 9 -29.47 11.99 -44.11
N ILE A 10 -29.57 10.95 -43.27
CA ILE A 10 -29.40 11.04 -41.84
C ILE A 10 -27.87 11.01 -41.54
N LEU A 11 -27.32 12.15 -41.20
CA LEU A 11 -25.94 12.24 -40.65
C LEU A 11 -25.95 11.78 -39.19
N ALA A 12 -25.52 10.56 -38.94
CA ALA A 12 -25.27 10.06 -37.58
C ALA A 12 -23.99 10.72 -37.06
N ALA A 13 -24.13 11.71 -36.17
CA ALA A 13 -23.01 12.29 -35.43
C ALA A 13 -22.52 11.29 -34.39
N LEU A 14 -21.38 10.66 -34.65
CA LEU A 14 -20.64 9.86 -33.66
C LEU A 14 -20.10 10.81 -32.58
N TRP A 15 -20.74 10.82 -31.44
CA TRP A 15 -20.21 11.46 -30.23
C TRP A 15 -19.05 10.63 -29.70
N LEU A 16 -17.82 11.03 -30.02
CA LEU A 16 -16.63 10.53 -29.33
C LEU A 16 -16.58 11.16 -27.94
N ALA A 17 -17.04 10.44 -26.93
CA ALA A 17 -16.88 10.85 -25.55
C ALA A 17 -15.39 10.94 -25.21
N PRO A 18 -14.93 11.99 -24.52
CA PRO A 18 -13.51 12.15 -24.20
C PRO A 18 -13.10 11.09 -23.17
N VAL A 19 -12.16 10.24 -23.55
CA VAL A 19 -11.55 9.18 -22.73
C VAL A 19 -10.76 9.76 -21.53
N HIS A 20 -10.66 11.07 -21.38
CA HIS A 20 -9.80 11.74 -20.40
C HIS A 20 -10.43 11.98 -19.01
N ALA A 21 -11.72 11.68 -18.80
CA ALA A 21 -12.40 11.98 -17.53
C ALA A 21 -11.97 11.06 -16.36
N GLN A 22 -11.52 9.85 -16.64
CA GLN A 22 -11.34 8.82 -15.60
C GLN A 22 -10.05 8.92 -14.78
N GLY A 23 -9.00 9.57 -15.29
CA GLY A 23 -7.73 9.73 -14.56
C GLY A 23 -7.74 10.92 -13.58
N ASN A 24 -8.59 11.91 -13.82
CA ASN A 24 -8.66 13.11 -12.98
C ASN A 24 -9.28 12.85 -11.61
N ASP A 25 -10.21 11.89 -11.49
CA ASP A 25 -10.93 11.61 -10.24
C ASP A 25 -10.03 11.05 -9.15
N ALA A 26 -9.12 10.11 -9.47
CA ALA A 26 -8.20 9.53 -8.48
C ALA A 26 -7.17 10.59 -8.01
N LYS A 27 -6.62 11.37 -8.94
CA LYS A 27 -5.69 12.45 -8.59
C LYS A 27 -6.38 13.53 -7.74
N GLN A 28 -7.63 13.87 -8.05
CA GLN A 28 -8.42 14.79 -7.25
C GLN A 28 -8.64 14.22 -5.84
N MET A 29 -9.01 12.93 -5.71
CA MET A 29 -9.16 12.25 -4.42
C MET A 29 -7.84 12.26 -3.63
N VAL A 30 -6.72 11.98 -4.28
CA VAL A 30 -5.39 12.06 -3.65
C VAL A 30 -5.14 13.45 -3.09
N VAL A 31 -5.30 14.50 -3.88
CA VAL A 31 -5.00 15.87 -3.47
C VAL A 31 -5.93 16.36 -2.36
N THR A 32 -7.21 16.03 -2.42
CA THR A 32 -8.20 16.59 -1.47
C THR A 32 -8.36 15.79 -0.19
N VAL A 33 -8.10 14.49 -0.22
CA VAL A 33 -8.34 13.57 0.91
C VAL A 33 -7.06 12.88 1.36
N CYS A 34 -6.45 12.06 0.51
CA CYS A 34 -5.38 11.15 0.91
C CYS A 34 -4.09 11.87 1.30
N SER A 35 -3.79 12.99 0.61
CA SER A 35 -2.54 13.75 0.81
C SER A 35 -2.39 14.35 2.19
N LYS A 36 -3.48 14.57 2.91
CA LYS A 36 -3.46 15.12 4.27
C LYS A 36 -2.65 14.25 5.24
N CYS A 37 -2.60 12.96 4.97
CA CYS A 37 -1.89 11.99 5.79
C CYS A 37 -0.72 11.34 5.02
N HIS A 38 -0.96 10.92 3.78
CA HIS A 38 0.01 10.13 3.01
C HIS A 38 0.93 10.95 2.09
N GLY A 39 0.74 12.29 2.01
CA GLY A 39 1.43 13.13 1.03
C GLY A 39 0.83 13.00 -0.37
N THR A 40 1.07 13.99 -1.23
CA THR A 40 0.51 14.03 -2.59
C THR A 40 1.05 12.94 -3.50
N ASP A 41 2.28 12.51 -3.25
CA ASP A 41 2.97 11.45 -3.99
C ASP A 41 3.02 10.12 -3.23
N GLY A 42 2.34 10.03 -2.09
CA GLY A 42 2.36 8.83 -1.25
C GLY A 42 3.61 8.68 -0.39
N ASN A 43 4.48 9.69 -0.31
CA ASN A 43 5.63 9.71 0.58
C ASN A 43 5.27 10.47 1.86
N SER A 44 4.53 9.82 2.75
CA SER A 44 4.19 10.39 4.06
C SER A 44 5.42 10.89 4.80
N SER A 45 5.32 12.04 5.45
CA SER A 45 6.34 12.59 6.34
C SER A 45 6.13 12.18 7.81
N SER A 46 4.95 11.68 8.16
CA SER A 46 4.64 11.24 9.52
C SER A 46 5.10 9.80 9.76
N PRO A 47 5.93 9.53 10.79
CA PRO A 47 6.41 8.18 11.09
C PRO A 47 5.31 7.14 11.38
N ALA A 48 4.16 7.59 11.89
CA ALA A 48 3.03 6.72 12.21
C ALA A 48 2.16 6.37 10.97
N ILE A 49 2.29 7.14 9.87
CA ILE A 49 1.46 7.01 8.67
C ILE A 49 2.27 6.37 7.55
N PRO A 50 1.79 5.27 6.94
CA PRO A 50 2.58 4.56 5.96
C PRO A 50 2.80 5.35 4.67
N LYS A 51 3.99 5.19 4.10
CA LYS A 51 4.26 5.56 2.71
C LYS A 51 3.54 4.60 1.78
N LEU A 52 2.92 5.13 0.74
CA LEU A 52 2.17 4.41 -0.27
C LEU A 52 2.88 4.39 -1.64
N ALA A 53 3.86 5.29 -1.85
CA ALA A 53 4.60 5.41 -3.10
C ALA A 53 5.28 4.10 -3.49
N GLY A 54 5.08 3.66 -4.73
CA GLY A 54 5.64 2.42 -5.27
C GLY A 54 5.13 1.14 -4.61
N GLN A 55 4.02 1.21 -3.86
CA GLN A 55 3.40 0.01 -3.29
C GLN A 55 2.71 -0.81 -4.37
N HIS A 56 2.72 -2.14 -4.22
CA HIS A 56 2.09 -3.06 -5.18
C HIS A 56 0.57 -2.89 -5.18
N LYS A 57 0.00 -2.90 -6.39
CA LYS A 57 -1.44 -2.68 -6.61
C LYS A 57 -2.30 -3.71 -5.87
N GLU A 58 -1.93 -4.97 -5.97
CA GLU A 58 -2.65 -6.08 -5.35
C GLU A 58 -2.68 -5.94 -3.83
N TYR A 59 -1.53 -5.57 -3.24
CA TYR A 59 -1.45 -5.31 -1.81
C TYR A 59 -2.27 -4.09 -1.41
N PHE A 60 -2.15 -2.97 -2.15
CA PHE A 60 -2.93 -1.75 -1.89
C PHE A 60 -4.44 -2.03 -1.91
N VAL A 61 -4.92 -2.69 -2.97
CA VAL A 61 -6.34 -3.05 -3.12
C VAL A 61 -6.81 -3.91 -1.95
N ALA A 62 -6.02 -4.94 -1.59
CA ALA A 62 -6.36 -5.82 -0.47
C ALA A 62 -6.46 -5.06 0.85
N GLN A 63 -5.56 -4.10 1.12
CA GLN A 63 -5.59 -3.32 2.35
C GLN A 63 -6.78 -2.35 2.41
N VAL A 64 -7.08 -1.65 1.31
CA VAL A 64 -8.23 -0.73 1.25
C VAL A 64 -9.54 -1.50 1.41
N LYS A 65 -9.68 -2.66 0.76
CA LYS A 65 -10.85 -3.53 0.92
C LYS A 65 -10.99 -4.02 2.37
N ALA A 66 -9.91 -4.40 3.02
CA ALA A 66 -9.93 -4.85 4.40
C ALA A 66 -10.30 -3.73 5.41
N PHE A 67 -9.97 -2.48 5.11
CA PHE A 67 -10.51 -1.35 5.88
C PHE A 67 -11.99 -1.11 5.57
N ARG A 68 -12.41 -1.22 4.30
CA ARG A 68 -13.80 -1.01 3.88
C ARG A 68 -14.76 -2.03 4.49
N ASP A 69 -14.37 -3.29 4.54
CA ASP A 69 -15.14 -4.37 5.16
C ASP A 69 -14.92 -4.50 6.66
N ARG A 70 -14.10 -3.60 7.26
CA ARG A 70 -13.76 -3.54 8.67
C ARG A 70 -13.09 -4.78 9.23
N SER A 71 -12.53 -5.64 8.39
CA SER A 71 -11.72 -6.78 8.83
C SER A 71 -10.35 -6.33 9.36
N ARG A 72 -9.81 -5.22 8.82
CA ARG A 72 -8.59 -4.58 9.33
C ARG A 72 -8.94 -3.48 10.33
N LYS A 73 -8.51 -3.65 11.59
CA LYS A 73 -8.91 -2.86 12.77
C LYS A 73 -7.71 -2.26 13.51
N ASP A 74 -6.61 -1.95 12.83
CA ASP A 74 -5.42 -1.35 13.46
C ASP A 74 -5.86 -0.18 14.36
N PRO A 75 -5.54 -0.15 15.67
CA PRO A 75 -6.12 0.79 16.62
C PRO A 75 -6.05 2.26 16.23
N ASP A 76 -4.94 2.68 15.58
CA ASP A 76 -4.73 4.09 15.21
C ASP A 76 -5.21 4.42 13.79
N ALA A 77 -5.40 3.42 12.94
CA ALA A 77 -5.73 3.64 11.54
C ALA A 77 -7.19 3.35 11.19
N HIS A 78 -7.87 2.51 11.98
CA HIS A 78 -9.20 2.05 11.61
C HIS A 78 -10.22 3.19 11.54
N THR A 79 -10.19 4.13 12.47
CA THR A 79 -11.17 5.22 12.53
C THR A 79 -11.18 6.04 11.25
N ASP A 80 -10.01 6.50 10.80
CA ASP A 80 -9.88 7.33 9.60
C ASP A 80 -10.06 6.49 8.34
N MET A 81 -9.37 5.35 8.27
CA MET A 81 -9.37 4.52 7.07
C MET A 81 -10.71 3.82 6.83
N TRP A 82 -11.49 3.47 7.85
CA TRP A 82 -12.87 2.96 7.65
C TRP A 82 -13.77 4.02 7.05
N THR A 83 -13.67 5.27 7.52
CA THR A 83 -14.46 6.38 7.01
C THR A 83 -14.11 6.69 5.56
N ILE A 84 -12.81 6.70 5.23
CA ILE A 84 -12.32 7.02 3.89
C ILE A 84 -12.62 5.86 2.93
N SER A 85 -12.23 4.63 3.29
CA SER A 85 -12.38 3.45 2.43
C SER A 85 -13.84 3.08 2.18
N GLY A 86 -14.74 3.32 3.16
CA GLY A 86 -16.17 3.10 3.02
C GLY A 86 -16.85 3.95 1.93
N ARG A 87 -16.18 5.01 1.46
CA ARG A 87 -16.65 5.88 0.36
C ARG A 87 -16.07 5.52 -1.00
N LEU A 88 -15.18 4.53 -1.07
CA LEU A 88 -14.49 4.14 -2.30
C LEU A 88 -15.16 2.92 -2.91
N ASP A 89 -15.55 3.00 -4.16
CA ASP A 89 -15.90 1.84 -4.96
C ASP A 89 -14.66 1.11 -5.51
N ASP A 90 -14.84 -0.07 -6.07
CA ASP A 90 -13.74 -0.88 -6.58
C ASP A 90 -13.00 -0.20 -7.74
N ALA A 91 -13.70 0.59 -8.55
CA ALA A 91 -13.09 1.32 -9.66
C ALA A 91 -12.14 2.42 -9.14
N MET A 92 -12.56 3.18 -8.12
CA MET A 92 -11.72 4.18 -7.49
C MET A 92 -10.54 3.55 -6.75
N VAL A 93 -10.74 2.43 -6.04
CA VAL A 93 -9.67 1.69 -5.38
C VAL A 93 -8.61 1.24 -6.39
N ALA A 94 -9.03 0.72 -7.55
CA ALA A 94 -8.10 0.33 -8.62
C ALA A 94 -7.30 1.52 -9.16
N LYS A 95 -7.96 2.67 -9.41
CA LYS A 95 -7.30 3.90 -9.89
C LYS A 95 -6.31 4.46 -8.86
N LEU A 96 -6.64 4.43 -7.57
CA LEU A 96 -5.72 4.83 -6.49
C LEU A 96 -4.53 3.87 -6.38
N ALA A 97 -4.75 2.57 -6.56
CA ALA A 97 -3.68 1.57 -6.61
C ALA A 97 -2.72 1.86 -7.79
N ASP A 98 -3.24 2.16 -8.98
CA ASP A 98 -2.44 2.56 -10.13
C ASP A 98 -1.65 3.84 -9.87
N TYR A 99 -2.30 4.83 -9.25
CA TYR A 99 -1.67 6.10 -8.91
C TYR A 99 -0.46 5.88 -7.98
N TYR A 100 -0.66 5.22 -6.83
CA TYR A 100 0.42 5.05 -5.85
C TYR A 100 1.50 4.08 -6.31
N ALA A 101 1.16 3.04 -7.08
CA ALA A 101 2.13 2.14 -7.67
C ALA A 101 3.07 2.85 -8.66
N SER A 102 2.58 3.88 -9.35
CA SER A 102 3.38 4.69 -10.29
C SER A 102 4.24 5.76 -9.62
N GLN A 103 4.02 6.07 -8.33
CA GLN A 103 4.81 7.07 -7.63
C GLN A 103 6.20 6.55 -7.28
N LYS A 104 7.19 7.45 -7.35
CA LYS A 104 8.56 7.12 -6.98
C LYS A 104 8.69 7.08 -5.45
N PRO A 105 9.08 5.93 -4.86
CA PRO A 105 9.35 5.87 -3.43
C PRO A 105 10.48 6.83 -3.05
N ALA A 106 10.30 7.58 -1.97
CA ALA A 106 11.39 8.34 -1.38
C ALA A 106 12.50 7.38 -0.90
N ARG A 107 13.74 7.84 -0.95
CA ARG A 107 14.84 7.10 -0.34
C ARG A 107 14.56 6.89 1.15
N GLY A 108 15.01 5.76 1.64
CA GLY A 108 14.97 5.48 3.06
C GLY A 108 15.78 6.50 3.87
N THR A 109 15.37 6.74 5.09
CA THR A 109 16.11 7.59 6.04
C THR A 109 16.81 6.67 7.02
N PRO A 110 18.13 6.53 6.95
CA PRO A 110 18.86 5.69 7.90
C PRO A 110 18.56 6.10 9.34
N GLY A 111 18.25 5.12 10.18
CA GLY A 111 18.12 5.28 11.61
C GLY A 111 19.42 4.88 12.34
N ASP A 112 19.28 4.23 13.50
CA ASP A 112 20.41 3.68 14.24
C ASP A 112 21.12 2.59 13.44
N ALA A 113 22.41 2.80 13.17
CA ALA A 113 23.21 1.90 12.34
C ALA A 113 23.45 0.53 13.00
N GLN A 114 23.50 0.45 14.34
CA GLN A 114 23.70 -0.82 15.05
C GLN A 114 22.41 -1.65 15.01
N LEU A 115 21.25 -1.03 15.22
CA LEU A 115 19.97 -1.69 15.06
C LEU A 115 19.78 -2.17 13.61
N ALA A 116 20.07 -1.31 12.64
CA ALA A 116 19.95 -1.66 11.22
C ALA A 116 20.86 -2.82 10.83
N ALA A 117 22.10 -2.88 11.34
CA ALA A 117 23.02 -3.99 11.06
C ALA A 117 22.48 -5.33 11.60
N LYS A 118 21.96 -5.34 12.83
CA LYS A 118 21.32 -6.54 13.41
C LYS A 118 20.05 -6.92 12.62
N GLY A 119 19.23 -5.93 12.29
CA GLY A 119 18.00 -6.13 11.51
C GLY A 119 18.26 -6.69 10.12
N LYS A 120 19.36 -6.27 9.46
CA LYS A 120 19.80 -6.85 8.19
C LYS A 120 20.02 -8.35 8.29
N VAL A 121 20.69 -8.81 9.34
CA VAL A 121 20.95 -10.25 9.54
C VAL A 121 19.63 -11.02 9.69
N ILE A 122 18.69 -10.50 10.49
CA ILE A 122 17.37 -11.12 10.65
C ILE A 122 16.61 -11.12 9.33
N TYR A 123 16.61 -10.01 8.60
CA TYR A 123 15.92 -9.87 7.33
C TYR A 123 16.43 -10.89 6.29
N GLU A 124 17.75 -11.00 6.16
CA GLU A 124 18.38 -11.85 5.14
C GLU A 124 18.43 -13.33 5.51
N ARG A 125 18.50 -13.67 6.81
CA ARG A 125 18.76 -15.06 7.26
C ARG A 125 17.68 -15.63 8.16
N GLY A 126 16.78 -14.81 8.68
CA GLY A 126 15.82 -15.22 9.70
C GLY A 126 16.50 -15.54 11.04
N ILE A 127 15.77 -16.26 11.90
CA ILE A 127 16.29 -16.76 13.20
C ILE A 127 15.96 -18.26 13.26
N GLN A 128 16.86 -19.06 12.74
CA GLN A 128 16.63 -20.50 12.54
C GLN A 128 16.34 -21.24 13.85
N SER A 129 17.01 -20.88 14.94
CA SER A 129 16.81 -21.49 16.27
C SER A 129 15.39 -21.33 16.81
N ARG A 130 14.64 -20.35 16.29
CA ARG A 130 13.23 -20.09 16.65
C ARG A 130 12.26 -20.31 15.50
N GLY A 131 12.74 -20.82 14.37
CA GLY A 131 11.92 -21.09 13.20
C GLY A 131 11.35 -19.81 12.55
N VAL A 132 12.04 -18.66 12.67
CA VAL A 132 11.71 -17.44 11.95
C VAL A 132 12.36 -17.49 10.57
N PRO A 133 11.59 -17.55 9.47
CA PRO A 133 12.15 -17.58 8.13
C PRO A 133 12.77 -16.24 7.76
N ALA A 134 13.69 -16.25 6.78
CA ALA A 134 14.23 -15.01 6.24
C ALA A 134 13.15 -14.21 5.51
N CYS A 135 13.03 -12.93 5.83
CA CYS A 135 12.02 -12.02 5.27
C CYS A 135 12.20 -11.81 3.75
N VAL A 136 13.44 -11.92 3.31
CA VAL A 136 13.84 -11.78 1.90
C VAL A 136 13.09 -12.71 0.95
N PHE A 137 12.65 -13.87 1.40
CA PHE A 137 11.93 -14.83 0.54
C PHE A 137 10.60 -14.31 0.01
N CYS A 138 9.91 -13.50 0.79
CA CYS A 138 8.64 -12.91 0.39
C CYS A 138 8.78 -11.43 0.02
N HIS A 139 9.59 -10.68 0.75
CA HIS A 139 9.70 -9.24 0.56
C HIS A 139 10.84 -8.81 -0.37
N GLY A 140 11.61 -9.76 -0.91
CA GLY A 140 12.70 -9.50 -1.86
C GLY A 140 13.97 -9.00 -1.19
N GLN A 141 15.11 -9.09 -1.88
CA GLN A 141 16.44 -8.78 -1.31
C GLN A 141 16.59 -7.31 -0.87
N GLN A 142 15.87 -6.41 -1.50
CA GLN A 142 15.89 -4.97 -1.20
C GLN A 142 14.58 -4.49 -0.55
N GLY A 143 13.78 -5.37 0.02
CA GLY A 143 12.50 -5.01 0.60
C GLY A 143 11.47 -4.48 -0.40
N GLN A 144 11.67 -4.77 -1.68
CA GLN A 144 10.82 -4.26 -2.76
C GLN A 144 9.45 -4.94 -2.83
N GLY A 145 9.31 -6.15 -2.27
CA GLY A 145 8.09 -6.94 -2.36
C GLY A 145 7.78 -7.45 -3.76
N ILE A 146 6.66 -8.14 -3.89
CA ILE A 146 6.06 -8.57 -5.17
C ILE A 146 4.57 -8.88 -4.99
N ALA A 147 3.72 -8.36 -5.84
CA ALA A 147 2.28 -8.63 -5.86
C ALA A 147 1.63 -8.40 -4.48
N VAL A 148 1.15 -9.46 -3.82
CA VAL A 148 0.51 -9.38 -2.50
C VAL A 148 1.50 -9.17 -1.35
N PHE A 149 2.80 -9.42 -1.58
CA PHE A 149 3.85 -9.16 -0.59
C PHE A 149 4.30 -7.70 -0.70
N PRO A 150 4.06 -6.88 0.32
CA PRO A 150 4.27 -5.44 0.22
C PRO A 150 5.74 -5.05 0.08
N ARG A 151 5.95 -3.91 -0.61
CA ARG A 151 7.17 -3.14 -0.51
C ARG A 151 7.33 -2.65 0.93
N LEU A 152 8.48 -2.91 1.53
CA LEU A 152 8.88 -2.50 2.89
C LEU A 152 10.03 -1.50 2.86
N ALA A 153 10.83 -1.49 1.80
CA ALA A 153 11.99 -0.61 1.66
C ALA A 153 11.61 0.86 1.77
N GLY A 154 12.32 1.58 2.64
CA GLY A 154 12.12 3.00 2.90
C GLY A 154 10.86 3.33 3.70
N GLN A 155 10.11 2.32 4.17
CA GLN A 155 8.95 2.53 5.02
C GLN A 155 9.38 3.02 6.41
N HIS A 156 8.55 3.79 7.08
CA HIS A 156 8.82 4.28 8.43
C HIS A 156 8.98 3.14 9.44
N ALA A 157 10.05 3.16 10.21
CA ALA A 157 10.33 2.14 11.22
C ALA A 157 9.21 2.06 12.26
N GLU A 158 8.70 3.19 12.74
CA GLU A 158 7.59 3.25 13.70
C GLU A 158 6.35 2.52 13.15
N TYR A 159 5.98 2.80 11.89
CA TYR A 159 4.88 2.10 11.25
C TYR A 159 5.14 0.60 11.11
N LEU A 160 6.36 0.18 10.74
CA LEU A 160 6.71 -1.24 10.60
C LEU A 160 6.64 -1.98 11.93
N VAL A 161 7.22 -1.43 13.01
CA VAL A 161 7.15 -2.01 14.37
C VAL A 161 5.70 -2.16 14.80
N LYS A 162 4.90 -1.11 14.62
CA LYS A 162 3.47 -1.16 14.92
C LYS A 162 2.75 -2.27 14.16
N GLN A 163 3.01 -2.41 12.85
CA GLN A 163 2.37 -3.45 12.05
C GLN A 163 2.81 -4.86 12.46
N ILE A 164 4.08 -5.06 12.84
CA ILE A 164 4.54 -6.32 13.39
C ILE A 164 3.74 -6.66 14.65
N LYS A 165 3.56 -5.69 15.56
CA LYS A 165 2.76 -5.89 16.78
C LYS A 165 1.28 -6.15 16.50
N VAL A 166 0.70 -5.45 15.53
CA VAL A 166 -0.72 -5.67 15.13
C VAL A 166 -0.93 -7.08 14.53
N PHE A 167 0.07 -7.66 13.88
CA PHE A 167 -0.03 -9.05 13.40
C PHE A 167 -0.06 -10.09 14.54
N HIS A 168 0.34 -9.76 15.76
CA HIS A 168 0.16 -10.63 16.93
C HIS A 168 -1.29 -10.68 17.40
N THR A 169 -2.10 -9.70 17.04
CA THR A 169 -3.52 -9.61 17.37
C THR A 169 -4.39 -10.13 16.21
N ASP A 170 -5.72 -10.12 16.40
CA ASP A 170 -6.68 -10.41 15.33
C ASP A 170 -7.18 -9.13 14.62
N ASP A 171 -6.51 -8.00 14.84
CA ASP A 171 -6.89 -6.72 14.25
C ASP A 171 -6.51 -6.58 12.78
N ARG A 172 -5.66 -7.47 12.27
CA ARG A 172 -5.25 -7.51 10.88
C ARG A 172 -5.24 -8.92 10.31
N PRO A 173 -6.44 -9.54 10.13
CA PRO A 173 -6.55 -10.94 9.69
C PRO A 173 -6.25 -11.12 8.19
N ASN A 174 -6.39 -10.07 7.37
CA ASN A 174 -6.16 -10.15 5.94
C ASN A 174 -4.67 -10.34 5.62
N LEU A 175 -4.31 -11.41 4.93
CA LEU A 175 -2.94 -11.85 4.65
C LEU A 175 -2.14 -12.19 5.93
N ALA A 176 -2.80 -12.19 7.09
CA ALA A 176 -2.16 -12.32 8.39
C ALA A 176 -1.71 -13.74 8.71
N VAL A 177 -2.35 -14.76 8.13
CA VAL A 177 -2.02 -16.16 8.48
C VAL A 177 -0.52 -16.43 8.29
N THR A 178 0.07 -15.93 7.20
CA THR A 178 1.51 -16.07 6.96
C THR A 178 2.33 -15.15 7.85
N MET A 179 1.97 -13.85 7.93
CA MET A 179 2.76 -12.90 8.72
C MET A 179 2.65 -13.14 10.22
N LYS A 180 1.47 -13.49 10.75
CA LYS A 180 1.30 -13.84 12.17
C LYS A 180 2.27 -14.94 12.58
N SER A 181 2.31 -16.05 11.82
CA SER A 181 3.20 -17.17 12.11
C SER A 181 4.70 -16.84 12.03
N VAL A 182 5.06 -15.82 11.25
CA VAL A 182 6.44 -15.34 11.14
C VAL A 182 6.80 -14.44 12.30
N VAL A 183 5.95 -13.44 12.60
CA VAL A 183 6.28 -12.38 13.55
C VAL A 183 6.01 -12.73 15.00
N GLU A 184 5.13 -13.70 15.29
CA GLU A 184 4.85 -14.15 16.66
C GLU A 184 6.08 -14.65 17.43
N ARG A 185 7.15 -14.97 16.70
CA ARG A 185 8.42 -15.46 17.26
C ARG A 185 9.51 -14.38 17.28
N LEU A 186 9.21 -13.15 16.86
CA LEU A 186 10.10 -12.00 17.01
C LEU A 186 9.90 -11.35 18.37
N SER A 187 11.00 -10.95 19.01
CA SER A 187 10.92 -10.03 20.15
C SER A 187 10.67 -8.59 19.68
N ASP A 188 10.26 -7.73 20.60
CA ASP A 188 10.09 -6.30 20.31
C ASP A 188 11.40 -5.67 19.82
N GLU A 189 12.54 -6.02 20.42
CA GLU A 189 13.86 -5.53 20.00
C GLU A 189 14.17 -5.97 18.55
N GLU A 190 13.88 -7.21 18.18
CA GLU A 190 14.10 -7.71 16.82
C GLU A 190 13.18 -7.07 15.80
N ALA A 191 11.95 -6.77 16.20
CA ALA A 191 11.03 -5.99 15.35
C ALA A 191 11.59 -4.59 15.08
N GLU A 192 12.15 -3.92 16.10
CA GLU A 192 12.81 -2.62 15.97
C GLU A 192 14.05 -2.69 15.08
N GLN A 193 14.88 -3.73 15.25
CA GLN A 193 16.06 -3.97 14.43
C GLN A 193 15.70 -4.14 12.94
N VAL A 194 14.73 -5.00 12.63
CA VAL A 194 14.27 -5.23 11.25
C VAL A 194 13.67 -3.95 10.66
N ALA A 195 12.87 -3.23 11.45
CA ALA A 195 12.26 -1.96 11.01
C ALA A 195 13.32 -0.89 10.72
N ALA A 196 14.35 -0.77 11.56
CA ALA A 196 15.46 0.17 11.35
C ALA A 196 16.23 -0.15 10.05
N TYR A 197 16.47 -1.42 9.75
CA TYR A 197 17.09 -1.83 8.49
C TYR A 197 16.23 -1.45 7.28
N LEU A 198 14.94 -1.81 7.31
CA LEU A 198 14.00 -1.57 6.21
C LEU A 198 13.78 -0.08 5.95
N GLN A 199 13.75 0.74 7.00
CA GLN A 199 13.64 2.19 6.87
C GLN A 199 14.82 2.80 6.11
N GLY A 200 16.01 2.23 6.25
CA GLY A 200 17.24 2.72 5.61
C GLY A 200 17.41 2.33 4.14
N LEU A 201 16.57 1.42 3.60
CA LEU A 201 16.61 0.98 2.20
C LEU A 201 15.89 2.03 1.29
#